data_c8fe7fb07ccc41ca89c76a817f8dcea3
#
_entry.id   c8fe7fb07ccc41ca89c76a817f8dcea3
#
_cell.length_a   1.000
_cell.length_b   1.000
_cell.length_c   1.000
_cell.angle_alpha   90.00
_cell.angle_beta   90.00
_cell.angle_gamma   90.00
#
_symmetry.space_group_name_H-M   'P 1'
#
loop_
_entity.id
_entity.type
_entity.pdbx_description
1 polymer ?
#
loop_
_entity_poly.entity_id
_entity_poly.type
_entity_poly.pdbx_seq_one_letter_code
_entity_poly.pdbx_strand_id
1 'polypeptide(L)'
;MENPNDLDLNLTYAKQQGEIGNFKQTIATLERLNIVYPDNVEIKLYLLSVLVQIDSPEKAKTIIEEMKLRKDLEAEDLETLQEIEEELKEIEPSLWTLALDMGLSSVWSNNVNSVSRTRLKMTSDEREEFGSAKYDRTGSGSLGISASRPVGEQSSLLISLSHSTSDQYQELDDDFQSYGLTLGLDTVLGNQNLSPYLIIGKTDYVADADSFSLMYGIGGYFTVGENHSFSYGYSFTDSKANHNSMDKTADDDNAIAHGASLGYDYVINSLISSSIALGVSDTDAKADAGNDAETYDFSFGLNFAFPWALISVSSAHSFTDYKRQDTSIDSNIIRSDYSDTFSFSITKAVGDVFPFLDPNRNLFINLSYEDVKSESNILNYDYDSESFTFGISKSAKLN
;
A
#
# COMPACT_ATOMS: atom_id res chain seq x y z
N MET A 1 22.52 -44.86 20.57
CA MET A 1 23.81 -44.14 20.74
C MET A 1 24.30 -44.40 22.14
N GLU A 2 25.44 -45.07 22.28
CA GLU A 2 25.99 -45.47 23.61
C GLU A 2 26.50 -44.27 24.43
N ASN A 3 26.80 -43.13 23.78
CA ASN A 3 27.21 -41.91 24.46
C ASN A 3 26.65 -40.65 23.72
N PRO A 4 25.51 -40.10 24.14
CA PRO A 4 24.88 -38.93 23.48
C PRO A 4 25.69 -37.63 23.58
N ASN A 5 26.70 -37.61 24.45
CA ASN A 5 27.56 -36.44 24.67
C ASN A 5 29.00 -36.65 24.11
N ASP A 6 29.24 -37.66 23.28
CA ASP A 6 30.53 -37.83 22.59
C ASP A 6 30.73 -36.65 21.61
N LEU A 7 31.80 -35.85 21.86
CA LEU A 7 32.08 -34.65 21.09
C LEU A 7 32.37 -34.95 19.62
N ASP A 8 33.32 -35.87 19.35
CA ASP A 8 33.81 -36.15 18.00
C ASP A 8 32.70 -36.76 17.13
N LEU A 9 31.92 -37.68 17.70
CA LEU A 9 30.84 -38.34 17.00
C LEU A 9 29.71 -37.32 16.63
N ASN A 10 29.31 -36.48 17.57
CA ASN A 10 28.24 -35.51 17.35
C ASN A 10 28.70 -34.36 16.44
N LEU A 11 29.95 -33.92 16.51
CA LEU A 11 30.47 -32.89 15.61
C LEU A 11 30.58 -33.44 14.17
N THR A 12 31.04 -34.67 14.00
CA THR A 12 31.05 -35.36 12.71
C THR A 12 29.63 -35.48 12.14
N TYR A 13 28.67 -35.88 12.98
CA TYR A 13 27.26 -35.94 12.58
C TYR A 13 26.73 -34.58 12.15
N ALA A 14 27.02 -33.51 12.91
CA ALA A 14 26.60 -32.15 12.56
C ALA A 14 27.22 -31.73 11.22
N LYS A 15 28.51 -32.00 10.96
CA LYS A 15 29.16 -31.71 9.68
C LYS A 15 28.47 -32.42 8.51
N GLN A 16 28.19 -33.73 8.65
CA GLN A 16 27.49 -34.51 7.62
C GLN A 16 26.06 -33.98 7.36
N GLN A 17 25.33 -33.56 8.41
CA GLN A 17 24.00 -32.96 8.22
C GLN A 17 24.08 -31.60 7.54
N GLY A 18 25.09 -30.79 7.81
CA GLY A 18 25.35 -29.52 7.13
C GLY A 18 25.66 -29.71 5.63
N GLU A 19 26.51 -30.66 5.28
CA GLU A 19 26.87 -30.99 3.89
C GLU A 19 25.65 -31.39 3.02
N ILE A 20 24.66 -32.07 3.61
CA ILE A 20 23.44 -32.47 2.90
C ILE A 20 22.33 -31.40 3.00
N GLY A 21 22.63 -30.20 3.56
CA GLY A 21 21.68 -29.06 3.66
C GLY A 21 20.64 -29.21 4.76
N ASN A 22 20.81 -30.16 5.69
CA ASN A 22 19.87 -30.34 6.82
C ASN A 22 20.26 -29.43 8.00
N PHE A 23 20.23 -28.10 7.75
CA PHE A 23 20.69 -27.08 8.69
C PHE A 23 19.96 -27.09 10.03
N LYS A 24 18.65 -27.42 10.04
CA LYS A 24 17.88 -27.53 11.28
C LYS A 24 18.46 -28.54 12.24
N GLN A 25 18.86 -29.71 11.73
CA GLN A 25 19.45 -30.78 12.52
C GLN A 25 20.88 -30.44 12.94
N THR A 26 21.64 -29.79 12.04
CA THR A 26 22.99 -29.30 12.30
C THR A 26 22.99 -28.32 13.47
N ILE A 27 22.16 -27.28 13.42
CA ILE A 27 22.05 -26.25 14.47
C ILE A 27 21.64 -26.88 15.81
N ALA A 28 20.60 -27.72 15.82
CA ALA A 28 20.14 -28.37 17.06
C ALA A 28 21.24 -29.21 17.71
N THR A 29 22.08 -29.85 16.89
CA THR A 29 23.22 -30.65 17.39
C THR A 29 24.33 -29.74 17.92
N LEU A 30 24.69 -28.68 17.19
CA LEU A 30 25.73 -27.74 17.60
C LEU A 30 25.33 -26.91 18.83
N GLU A 31 24.08 -26.42 18.93
CA GLU A 31 23.57 -25.71 20.11
C GLU A 31 23.63 -26.62 21.35
N ARG A 32 23.26 -27.90 21.23
CA ARG A 32 23.39 -28.86 22.30
C ARG A 32 24.87 -29.09 22.70
N LEU A 33 25.77 -29.23 21.71
CA LEU A 33 27.20 -29.37 21.97
C LEU A 33 27.77 -28.10 22.63
N ASN A 34 27.36 -26.92 22.21
CA ASN A 34 27.80 -25.66 22.82
C ASN A 34 27.36 -25.51 24.29
N ILE A 35 26.23 -26.12 24.67
CA ILE A 35 25.82 -26.19 26.09
C ILE A 35 26.73 -27.13 26.90
N VAL A 36 27.11 -28.26 26.32
CA VAL A 36 27.92 -29.27 27.01
C VAL A 36 29.44 -28.90 27.04
N TYR A 37 29.87 -28.22 25.97
CA TYR A 37 31.26 -27.81 25.76
C TYR A 37 31.34 -26.31 25.43
N PRO A 38 31.00 -25.41 26.38
CA PRO A 38 30.86 -23.97 26.12
C PRO A 38 32.17 -23.28 25.71
N ASP A 39 33.29 -23.87 26.05
CA ASP A 39 34.62 -23.33 25.73
C ASP A 39 35.22 -23.85 24.43
N ASN A 40 34.54 -24.73 23.73
CA ASN A 40 35.04 -25.29 22.48
C ASN A 40 34.86 -24.31 21.31
N VAL A 41 35.97 -23.82 20.77
CA VAL A 41 36.02 -22.80 19.72
C VAL A 41 35.49 -23.36 18.39
N GLU A 42 35.85 -24.62 18.04
CA GLU A 42 35.45 -25.26 16.79
C GLU A 42 33.91 -25.37 16.66
N ILE A 43 33.24 -25.73 17.76
CA ILE A 43 31.77 -25.79 17.76
C ILE A 43 31.16 -24.42 17.47
N LYS A 44 31.69 -23.38 18.12
CA LYS A 44 31.16 -21.98 17.94
C LYS A 44 31.44 -21.46 16.54
N LEU A 45 32.62 -21.65 16.00
CA LEU A 45 32.95 -21.24 14.62
C LEU A 45 32.08 -21.97 13.59
N TYR A 46 31.91 -23.30 13.77
CA TYR A 46 31.04 -24.03 12.86
C TYR A 46 29.56 -23.67 13.00
N LEU A 47 29.09 -23.41 14.21
CA LEU A 47 27.71 -22.86 14.43
C LEU A 47 27.55 -21.52 13.76
N LEU A 48 28.53 -20.62 13.86
CA LEU A 48 28.54 -19.32 13.19
C LEU A 48 28.45 -19.49 11.67
N SER A 49 29.28 -20.32 11.05
CA SER A 49 29.26 -20.53 9.59
C SER A 49 27.89 -21.04 9.11
N VAL A 50 27.26 -21.94 9.88
CA VAL A 50 25.92 -22.45 9.55
C VAL A 50 24.86 -21.38 9.74
N LEU A 51 24.96 -20.53 10.77
CA LEU A 51 23.99 -19.41 11.00
C LEU A 51 24.08 -18.36 9.90
N VAL A 52 25.28 -18.08 9.38
CA VAL A 52 25.49 -17.22 8.21
C VAL A 52 24.84 -17.83 6.98
N GLN A 53 25.08 -19.12 6.72
CA GLN A 53 24.54 -19.82 5.56
C GLN A 53 23.00 -19.90 5.52
N ILE A 54 22.32 -19.83 6.67
CA ILE A 54 20.85 -19.80 6.77
C ILE A 54 20.27 -18.40 6.95
N ASP A 55 21.10 -17.35 6.77
CA ASP A 55 20.70 -15.96 6.89
C ASP A 55 20.08 -15.62 8.27
N SER A 56 20.80 -16.01 9.35
CA SER A 56 20.39 -15.76 10.74
C SER A 56 21.38 -14.83 11.47
N PRO A 57 21.48 -13.54 11.07
CA PRO A 57 22.54 -12.63 11.51
C PRO A 57 22.47 -12.30 13.01
N GLU A 58 21.29 -12.22 13.60
CA GLU A 58 21.11 -11.83 15.01
C GLU A 58 21.74 -12.85 15.98
N LYS A 59 21.51 -14.14 15.72
CA LYS A 59 22.13 -15.22 16.51
C LYS A 59 23.64 -15.26 16.31
N ALA A 60 24.10 -15.05 15.08
CA ALA A 60 25.52 -15.05 14.76
C ALA A 60 26.25 -13.89 15.47
N LYS A 61 25.69 -12.67 15.49
CA LYS A 61 26.25 -11.51 16.21
C LYS A 61 26.47 -11.79 17.69
N THR A 62 25.48 -12.40 18.36
CA THR A 62 25.59 -12.74 19.78
C THR A 62 26.80 -13.66 20.05
N ILE A 63 27.00 -14.67 19.20
CA ILE A 63 28.11 -15.60 19.34
C ILE A 63 29.45 -14.90 19.01
N ILE A 64 29.51 -14.04 18.02
CA ILE A 64 30.73 -13.25 17.70
C ILE A 64 31.13 -12.38 18.85
N GLU A 65 30.16 -11.63 19.48
CA GLU A 65 30.46 -10.82 20.64
C GLU A 65 30.99 -11.62 21.82
N GLU A 66 30.41 -12.79 22.10
CA GLU A 66 30.93 -13.71 23.11
C GLU A 66 32.36 -14.17 22.80
N MET A 67 32.64 -14.50 21.55
CA MET A 67 33.96 -14.96 21.12
C MET A 67 35.02 -13.87 21.18
N LYS A 68 34.69 -12.64 20.83
CA LYS A 68 35.59 -11.47 20.92
C LYS A 68 36.03 -11.14 22.34
N LEU A 69 35.26 -11.50 23.34
CA LEU A 69 35.61 -11.31 24.75
C LEU A 69 36.64 -12.36 25.26
N ARG A 70 36.90 -13.42 24.51
CA ARG A 70 37.85 -14.47 24.86
C ARG A 70 39.26 -14.02 24.58
N LYS A 71 40.18 -14.44 25.44
CA LYS A 71 41.61 -14.14 25.34
C LYS A 71 42.48 -15.36 24.93
N ASP A 72 41.82 -16.49 24.75
CA ASP A 72 42.43 -17.80 24.47
C ASP A 72 42.24 -18.25 23.02
N LEU A 73 41.78 -17.37 22.12
CA LEU A 73 41.66 -17.65 20.71
C LEU A 73 43.02 -17.65 20.03
N GLU A 74 43.28 -18.65 19.18
CA GLU A 74 44.45 -18.71 18.32
C GLU A 74 44.36 -17.74 17.15
N ALA A 75 45.48 -17.43 16.49
CA ALA A 75 45.48 -16.48 15.37
C ALA A 75 44.60 -16.94 14.20
N GLU A 76 44.52 -18.24 13.94
CA GLU A 76 43.68 -18.86 12.92
C GLU A 76 42.18 -18.73 13.24
N ASP A 77 41.81 -18.87 14.52
CA ASP A 77 40.43 -18.68 14.99
C ASP A 77 39.96 -17.22 14.81
N LEU A 78 40.86 -16.27 15.10
CA LEU A 78 40.60 -14.84 14.92
C LEU A 78 40.44 -14.45 13.45
N GLU A 79 41.25 -15.05 12.55
CA GLU A 79 41.12 -14.85 11.10
C GLU A 79 39.78 -15.37 10.59
N THR A 80 39.41 -16.61 10.97
CA THR A 80 38.09 -17.18 10.63
C THR A 80 36.94 -16.39 11.19
N LEU A 81 37.05 -15.87 12.42
CA LEU A 81 36.02 -15.01 13.02
C LEU A 81 35.86 -13.68 12.27
N GLN A 82 36.98 -13.11 11.79
CA GLN A 82 36.95 -11.89 10.97
C GLN A 82 36.33 -12.15 9.61
N GLU A 83 36.67 -13.25 8.94
CA GLU A 83 36.04 -13.62 7.66
C GLU A 83 34.52 -13.79 7.81
N ILE A 84 34.05 -14.49 8.85
CA ILE A 84 32.65 -14.68 9.13
C ILE A 84 31.99 -13.33 9.45
N GLU A 85 32.63 -12.41 10.17
CA GLU A 85 32.12 -11.10 10.46
C GLU A 85 32.02 -10.22 9.20
N GLU A 86 32.97 -10.32 8.27
CA GLU A 86 32.91 -9.63 6.97
C GLU A 86 31.79 -10.19 6.10
N GLU A 87 31.65 -11.52 6.05
CA GLU A 87 30.55 -12.17 5.33
C GLU A 87 29.18 -11.76 5.93
N LEU A 88 29.06 -11.66 7.25
CA LEU A 88 27.87 -11.16 7.93
C LEU A 88 27.57 -9.69 7.59
N LYS A 89 28.59 -8.85 7.42
CA LYS A 89 28.39 -7.44 6.99
C LYS A 89 27.90 -7.34 5.54
N GLU A 90 28.32 -8.27 4.68
CA GLU A 90 27.79 -8.36 3.31
C GLU A 90 26.35 -8.90 3.29
N ILE A 91 26.00 -9.76 4.24
CA ILE A 91 24.65 -10.32 4.44
C ILE A 91 23.75 -9.35 5.24
N GLU A 92 24.33 -8.39 5.98
CA GLU A 92 23.51 -7.38 6.65
C GLU A 92 22.62 -6.72 5.60
N PRO A 93 21.29 -6.99 5.63
CA PRO A 93 20.38 -6.32 4.71
C PRO A 93 20.64 -4.85 4.87
N SER A 94 20.77 -4.12 3.77
CA SER A 94 20.86 -2.67 3.85
C SER A 94 19.75 -2.24 4.81
N LEU A 95 20.08 -1.43 5.80
CA LEU A 95 19.11 -0.96 6.80
C LEU A 95 17.85 -0.39 6.15
N TRP A 96 17.92 -0.09 4.85
CA TRP A 96 16.85 0.39 4.01
C TRP A 96 16.48 -0.63 2.93
N THR A 97 15.22 -1.01 2.91
CA THR A 97 14.61 -1.72 1.77
C THR A 97 14.04 -0.68 0.81
N LEU A 98 14.49 -0.73 -0.43
CA LEU A 98 14.01 0.16 -1.49
C LEU A 98 13.09 -0.61 -2.43
N ALA A 99 11.97 0.01 -2.82
CA ALA A 99 11.07 -0.51 -3.84
C ALA A 99 10.74 0.55 -4.87
N LEU A 100 10.53 0.11 -6.09
CA LEU A 100 10.09 0.90 -7.23
C LEU A 100 8.80 0.32 -7.77
N ASP A 101 7.78 1.14 -7.86
CA ASP A 101 6.48 0.81 -8.42
C ASP A 101 6.21 1.66 -9.65
N MET A 102 5.78 1.03 -10.73
CA MET A 102 5.44 1.68 -11.99
C MET A 102 4.12 1.16 -12.50
N GLY A 103 3.31 2.05 -13.06
CA GLY A 103 2.03 1.70 -13.64
C GLY A 103 1.74 2.50 -14.91
N LEU A 104 1.07 1.85 -15.85
CA LEU A 104 0.49 2.48 -17.02
C LEU A 104 -0.93 1.94 -17.16
N SER A 105 -1.89 2.81 -17.42
CA SER A 105 -3.26 2.37 -17.68
C SER A 105 -3.93 3.19 -18.76
N SER A 106 -4.96 2.61 -19.33
CA SER A 106 -5.88 3.30 -20.21
C SER A 106 -7.31 2.98 -19.79
N VAL A 107 -8.09 4.01 -19.60
CA VAL A 107 -9.50 3.95 -19.19
C VAL A 107 -10.34 4.44 -20.34
N TRP A 108 -11.38 3.71 -20.69
CA TRP A 108 -12.45 4.13 -21.60
C TRP A 108 -13.69 4.35 -20.78
N SER A 109 -14.26 5.57 -20.83
CA SER A 109 -15.47 5.92 -20.11
C SER A 109 -16.52 6.49 -21.05
N ASN A 110 -17.78 6.18 -20.76
CA ASN A 110 -18.92 6.74 -21.48
C ASN A 110 -19.40 8.08 -20.87
N ASN A 111 -18.85 8.48 -19.74
CA ASN A 111 -19.14 9.74 -19.05
C ASN A 111 -17.92 10.16 -18.22
N VAL A 112 -16.82 10.51 -18.90
CA VAL A 112 -15.53 10.83 -18.27
C VAL A 112 -15.62 12.06 -17.34
N ASN A 113 -16.50 12.98 -17.65
CA ASN A 113 -16.72 14.21 -16.91
C ASN A 113 -17.81 14.12 -15.83
N SER A 114 -18.35 12.94 -15.56
CA SER A 114 -19.34 12.66 -14.51
C SER A 114 -20.54 13.63 -14.50
N VAL A 115 -21.02 13.98 -15.70
CA VAL A 115 -22.06 14.99 -15.90
C VAL A 115 -23.42 14.35 -16.12
N SER A 116 -24.47 14.98 -15.58
CA SER A 116 -25.86 14.56 -15.78
C SER A 116 -26.26 14.56 -17.26
N ARG A 117 -26.90 13.50 -17.70
CA ARG A 117 -27.51 13.41 -19.04
C ARG A 117 -28.84 14.15 -19.12
N THR A 118 -29.45 14.45 -17.96
CA THR A 118 -30.74 15.12 -17.86
C THR A 118 -30.57 16.49 -17.21
N ARG A 119 -30.69 17.56 -17.95
CA ARG A 119 -30.49 18.91 -17.45
C ARG A 119 -31.80 19.58 -17.14
N LEU A 120 -31.95 20.03 -15.90
CA LEU A 120 -33.07 20.87 -15.50
C LEU A 120 -32.54 22.08 -14.70
N LYS A 121 -32.98 23.28 -15.11
CA LYS A 121 -32.81 24.57 -14.42
C LYS A 121 -31.37 24.96 -14.07
N MET A 122 -30.70 25.54 -15.01
CA MET A 122 -29.46 26.28 -14.80
C MET A 122 -29.70 27.77 -14.85
N THR A 123 -28.95 28.53 -14.05
CA THR A 123 -28.81 29.99 -14.29
C THR A 123 -28.14 30.20 -15.65
N SER A 124 -28.33 31.35 -16.28
CA SER A 124 -27.88 31.59 -17.66
C SER A 124 -26.36 31.52 -17.85
N ASP A 125 -25.61 31.74 -16.78
CA ASP A 125 -24.15 31.83 -16.80
C ASP A 125 -23.46 30.45 -16.65
N GLU A 126 -24.16 29.48 -16.05
CA GLU A 126 -23.62 28.12 -15.75
C GLU A 126 -23.93 27.09 -16.84
N ARG A 127 -24.70 27.44 -17.87
CA ARG A 127 -25.03 26.52 -18.97
C ARG A 127 -23.83 26.09 -19.80
N GLU A 128 -22.75 26.85 -19.76
CA GLU A 128 -21.49 26.52 -20.45
C GLU A 128 -20.59 25.62 -19.60
N GLU A 129 -20.70 25.70 -18.26
CA GLU A 129 -19.84 24.95 -17.33
C GLU A 129 -20.24 23.48 -17.19
N PHE A 130 -21.53 23.17 -17.16
CA PHE A 130 -22.01 21.79 -17.18
C PHE A 130 -22.11 21.27 -18.63
N GLY A 131 -21.00 20.69 -19.12
CA GLY A 131 -20.95 20.03 -20.41
C GLY A 131 -22.01 18.91 -20.60
N SER A 132 -22.05 18.22 -21.70
CA SER A 132 -22.79 16.96 -21.88
C SER A 132 -21.89 15.79 -21.45
N ALA A 133 -22.49 14.68 -21.01
CA ALA A 133 -21.76 13.43 -20.80
C ALA A 133 -20.91 13.10 -22.05
N LYS A 134 -19.62 12.87 -21.83
CA LYS A 134 -18.65 12.70 -22.91
C LYS A 134 -18.02 11.31 -22.87
N TYR A 135 -17.90 10.71 -24.04
CA TYR A 135 -17.08 9.53 -24.22
C TYR A 135 -15.64 9.97 -24.38
N ASP A 136 -14.75 9.48 -23.54
CA ASP A 136 -13.34 9.71 -23.74
C ASP A 136 -12.47 8.53 -23.27
N ARG A 137 -11.22 8.64 -23.56
CA ARG A 137 -10.16 7.72 -23.18
C ARG A 137 -9.10 8.47 -22.40
N THR A 138 -8.84 8.02 -21.19
CA THR A 138 -7.78 8.55 -20.33
C THR A 138 -6.57 7.63 -20.37
N GLY A 139 -5.38 8.18 -20.58
CA GLY A 139 -4.11 7.51 -20.39
C GLY A 139 -3.52 7.94 -19.04
N SER A 140 -3.08 7.00 -18.21
CA SER A 140 -2.47 7.35 -16.94
C SER A 140 -1.13 6.65 -16.76
N GLY A 141 -0.18 7.36 -16.16
CA GLY A 141 1.12 6.84 -15.76
C GLY A 141 1.37 7.06 -14.29
N SER A 142 2.03 6.14 -13.61
CA SER A 142 2.43 6.28 -12.22
C SER A 142 3.83 5.76 -11.97
N LEU A 143 4.54 6.44 -11.07
CA LEU A 143 5.86 6.09 -10.57
C LEU A 143 5.89 6.30 -9.07
N GLY A 144 6.29 5.27 -8.33
CA GLY A 144 6.48 5.31 -6.88
C GLY A 144 7.87 4.80 -6.50
N ILE A 145 8.51 5.48 -5.58
CA ILE A 145 9.75 5.02 -4.94
C ILE A 145 9.49 5.01 -3.45
N SER A 146 9.68 3.87 -2.81
CA SER A 146 9.55 3.74 -1.38
C SER A 146 10.82 3.22 -0.74
N ALA A 147 11.08 3.69 0.45
CA ALA A 147 12.17 3.26 1.31
C ALA A 147 11.60 2.90 2.68
N SER A 148 11.89 1.71 3.17
CA SER A 148 11.52 1.30 4.52
C SER A 148 12.75 0.87 5.31
N ARG A 149 12.73 1.14 6.63
CA ARG A 149 13.81 0.79 7.54
C ARG A 149 13.26 0.33 8.87
N PRO A 150 13.71 -0.81 9.40
CA PRO A 150 13.42 -1.19 10.77
C PRO A 150 13.94 -0.14 11.77
N VAL A 151 13.12 0.19 12.76
CA VAL A 151 13.46 1.09 13.88
C VAL A 151 13.12 0.35 15.17
N GLY A 152 14.10 -0.35 15.71
CA GLY A 152 13.91 -1.29 16.81
C GLY A 152 13.28 -2.62 16.33
N GLU A 153 12.78 -3.41 17.30
CA GLU A 153 12.31 -4.78 17.04
C GLU A 153 10.88 -4.85 16.48
N GLN A 154 10.07 -3.82 16.71
CA GLN A 154 8.64 -3.86 16.43
C GLN A 154 8.14 -2.70 15.54
N SER A 155 9.04 -1.90 15.02
CA SER A 155 8.67 -0.73 14.24
C SER A 155 9.49 -0.62 12.96
N SER A 156 8.89 -0.03 11.93
CA SER A 156 9.58 0.34 10.69
C SER A 156 9.17 1.73 10.23
N LEU A 157 10.15 2.52 9.80
CA LEU A 157 9.93 3.81 9.16
C LEU A 157 9.68 3.59 7.67
N LEU A 158 8.69 4.27 7.12
CA LEU A 158 8.39 4.30 5.69
C LEU A 158 8.53 5.72 5.16
N ILE A 159 9.20 5.87 4.03
CA ILE A 159 9.26 7.09 3.23
C ILE A 159 8.87 6.70 1.80
N SER A 160 7.89 7.38 1.21
CA SER A 160 7.50 7.12 -0.17
C SER A 160 7.32 8.42 -0.94
N LEU A 161 7.84 8.43 -2.16
CA LEU A 161 7.62 9.47 -3.16
C LEU A 161 6.78 8.88 -4.28
N SER A 162 5.75 9.60 -4.71
CA SER A 162 4.90 9.21 -5.82
C SER A 162 4.74 10.34 -6.82
N HIS A 163 4.60 9.96 -8.07
CA HIS A 163 4.23 10.83 -9.17
C HIS A 163 3.22 10.09 -10.03
N SER A 164 2.17 10.78 -10.46
CA SER A 164 1.22 10.27 -11.43
C SER A 164 0.81 11.36 -12.42
N THR A 165 0.47 10.94 -13.61
CA THR A 165 -0.09 11.79 -14.66
C THR A 165 -1.35 11.15 -15.20
N SER A 166 -2.29 11.99 -15.59
CA SER A 166 -3.54 11.58 -16.23
C SER A 166 -3.78 12.53 -17.41
N ASP A 167 -3.86 11.96 -18.61
CA ASP A 167 -4.04 12.68 -19.85
C ASP A 167 -5.29 12.15 -20.54
N GLN A 168 -6.23 13.03 -20.85
CA GLN A 168 -7.44 12.72 -21.59
C GLN A 168 -7.24 12.96 -23.09
N TYR A 169 -7.85 12.14 -23.91
CA TYR A 169 -7.64 12.22 -25.37
C TYR A 169 -8.38 13.38 -26.02
N GLN A 170 -9.57 13.73 -25.53
CA GLN A 170 -10.42 14.79 -26.10
C GLN A 170 -10.66 15.94 -25.13
N GLU A 171 -10.74 15.64 -23.83
CA GLU A 171 -11.04 16.60 -22.77
C GLU A 171 -9.75 16.99 -22.05
N LEU A 172 -8.96 17.86 -22.68
CA LEU A 172 -7.64 18.27 -22.17
C LEU A 172 -7.71 19.10 -20.88
N ASP A 173 -8.87 19.62 -20.53
CA ASP A 173 -9.04 20.48 -19.36
C ASP A 173 -8.91 19.71 -18.04
N ASP A 174 -9.20 18.40 -18.05
CA ASP A 174 -9.09 17.53 -16.88
C ASP A 174 -7.71 16.82 -16.76
N ASP A 175 -6.74 17.19 -17.60
CA ASP A 175 -5.40 16.66 -17.50
C ASP A 175 -4.69 17.17 -16.25
N PHE A 176 -4.00 16.26 -15.55
CA PHE A 176 -3.28 16.63 -14.33
C PHE A 176 -2.00 15.84 -14.09
N GLN A 177 -1.15 16.39 -13.23
CA GLN A 177 0.02 15.72 -12.67
C GLN A 177 -0.04 15.81 -11.14
N SER A 178 0.17 14.69 -10.46
CA SER A 178 0.18 14.65 -9.00
C SER A 178 1.52 14.19 -8.46
N TYR A 179 1.92 14.76 -7.35
CA TYR A 179 3.12 14.46 -6.59
C TYR A 179 2.75 14.17 -5.15
N GLY A 180 3.35 13.16 -4.56
CA GLY A 180 3.09 12.79 -3.16
C GLY A 180 4.38 12.47 -2.42
N LEU A 181 4.44 12.90 -1.15
CA LEU A 181 5.42 12.45 -0.17
C LEU A 181 4.66 11.83 1.00
N THR A 182 4.94 10.58 1.30
CA THR A 182 4.41 9.89 2.47
C THR A 182 5.51 9.61 3.47
N LEU A 183 5.28 9.96 4.72
CA LEU A 183 6.08 9.56 5.87
C LEU A 183 5.20 8.71 6.78
N GLY A 184 5.63 7.50 7.09
CA GLY A 184 4.86 6.56 7.91
C GLY A 184 5.75 5.86 8.93
N LEU A 185 5.13 5.41 10.01
CA LEU A 185 5.74 4.55 11.01
C LEU A 185 4.80 3.38 11.26
N ASP A 186 5.20 2.18 10.84
CA ASP A 186 4.48 0.96 11.18
C ASP A 186 5.03 0.42 12.50
N THR A 187 4.17 0.13 13.47
CA THR A 187 4.58 -0.40 14.77
C THR A 187 3.62 -1.45 15.29
N VAL A 188 4.16 -2.46 15.94
CA VAL A 188 3.38 -3.53 16.56
C VAL A 188 3.25 -3.25 18.05
N LEU A 189 2.03 -3.11 18.54
CA LEU A 189 1.71 -2.93 19.97
C LEU A 189 0.81 -4.08 20.44
N GLY A 190 1.43 -5.07 21.09
CA GLY A 190 0.73 -6.30 21.50
C GLY A 190 0.28 -7.11 20.29
N ASN A 191 -1.04 -7.22 20.07
CA ASN A 191 -1.62 -7.89 18.90
C ASN A 191 -2.14 -6.94 17.82
N GLN A 192 -1.81 -5.65 17.91
CA GLN A 192 -2.26 -4.62 16.98
C GLN A 192 -1.08 -4.08 16.19
N ASN A 193 -1.31 -3.82 14.91
CA ASN A 193 -0.44 -3.02 14.07
C ASN A 193 -1.00 -1.60 14.01
N LEU A 194 -0.16 -0.61 14.25
CA LEU A 194 -0.49 0.81 14.19
C LEU A 194 0.41 1.50 13.17
N SER A 195 -0.18 2.32 12.33
CA SER A 195 0.48 3.02 11.24
C SER A 195 0.10 4.50 11.22
N PRO A 196 0.69 5.34 12.09
CA PRO A 196 0.59 6.78 11.94
C PRO A 196 1.32 7.24 10.67
N TYR A 197 0.74 8.21 9.98
CA TYR A 197 1.29 8.71 8.72
C TYR A 197 1.05 10.20 8.52
N LEU A 198 1.91 10.78 7.67
CA LEU A 198 1.80 12.12 7.11
C LEU A 198 1.93 12.03 5.59
N ILE A 199 0.99 12.62 4.86
CA ILE A 199 1.04 12.72 3.40
C ILE A 199 1.02 14.20 3.02
N ILE A 200 1.93 14.57 2.14
CA ILE A 200 1.99 15.88 1.51
C ILE A 200 1.71 15.65 0.02
N GLY A 201 0.66 16.24 -0.51
CA GLY A 201 0.24 16.11 -1.91
C GLY A 201 0.28 17.46 -2.63
N LYS A 202 0.60 17.44 -3.91
CA LYS A 202 0.43 18.52 -4.85
C LYS A 202 -0.14 17.97 -6.13
N THR A 203 -1.16 18.65 -6.69
CA THR A 203 -1.69 18.33 -8.01
C THR A 203 -1.69 19.59 -8.86
N ASP A 204 -1.09 19.50 -10.04
CA ASP A 204 -1.05 20.55 -11.05
C ASP A 204 -2.04 20.17 -12.14
N TYR A 205 -3.08 20.99 -12.34
CA TYR A 205 -4.10 20.83 -13.37
C TYR A 205 -3.78 21.71 -14.59
N VAL A 206 -4.17 21.27 -15.78
CA VAL A 206 -3.93 22.03 -17.01
C VAL A 206 -4.84 23.26 -17.10
N ALA A 207 -6.12 23.12 -16.77
CA ALA A 207 -7.11 24.18 -16.90
C ALA A 207 -7.74 24.63 -15.57
N ASP A 208 -7.45 23.95 -14.47
CA ASP A 208 -7.99 24.24 -13.15
C ASP A 208 -6.92 24.75 -12.18
N ALA A 209 -7.33 25.14 -10.99
CA ALA A 209 -6.43 25.59 -9.93
C ALA A 209 -5.57 24.44 -9.41
N ASP A 210 -4.26 24.68 -9.28
CA ASP A 210 -3.38 23.74 -8.63
C ASP A 210 -3.81 23.50 -7.17
N SER A 211 -3.74 22.27 -6.70
CA SER A 211 -4.07 21.93 -5.32
C SER A 211 -2.86 21.48 -4.52
N PHE A 212 -2.90 21.79 -3.23
CA PHE A 212 -1.94 21.31 -2.24
C PHE A 212 -2.69 20.72 -1.06
N SER A 213 -2.29 19.54 -0.60
CA SER A 213 -2.92 18.86 0.53
C SER A 213 -1.90 18.42 1.57
N LEU A 214 -2.30 18.55 2.84
CA LEU A 214 -1.61 18.00 3.98
C LEU A 214 -2.57 17.06 4.71
N MET A 215 -2.26 15.77 4.71
CA MET A 215 -3.04 14.77 5.41
C MET A 215 -2.19 14.12 6.50
N TYR A 216 -2.72 13.98 7.68
CA TYR A 216 -2.14 13.15 8.71
C TYR A 216 -3.21 12.25 9.32
N GLY A 217 -2.79 11.07 9.74
CA GLY A 217 -3.73 10.12 10.28
C GLY A 217 -3.02 8.98 11.00
N ILE A 218 -3.87 8.10 11.49
CA ILE A 218 -3.47 6.84 12.10
C ILE A 218 -4.38 5.74 11.58
N GLY A 219 -3.78 4.69 11.04
CA GLY A 219 -4.46 3.45 10.74
C GLY A 219 -4.01 2.36 11.71
N GLY A 220 -4.76 1.28 11.77
CA GLY A 220 -4.36 0.11 12.49
C GLY A 220 -5.19 -1.11 12.12
N TYR A 221 -4.66 -2.28 12.43
CA TYR A 221 -5.39 -3.53 12.29
C TYR A 221 -4.97 -4.54 13.35
N PHE A 222 -5.85 -5.49 13.61
CA PHE A 222 -5.58 -6.65 14.43
C PHE A 222 -6.29 -7.88 13.88
N THR A 223 -5.72 -9.05 14.10
CA THR A 223 -6.28 -10.32 13.65
C THR A 223 -6.86 -11.09 14.85
N VAL A 224 -7.96 -11.80 14.61
CA VAL A 224 -8.60 -12.68 15.58
C VAL A 224 -8.68 -14.08 14.96
N GLY A 225 -7.91 -15.00 15.52
CA GLY A 225 -7.72 -16.31 14.90
C GLY A 225 -6.93 -16.20 13.57
N GLU A 226 -7.15 -17.16 12.68
CA GLU A 226 -6.43 -17.25 11.41
C GLU A 226 -7.17 -16.56 10.25
N ASN A 227 -8.45 -16.28 10.40
CA ASN A 227 -9.33 -15.93 9.29
C ASN A 227 -9.97 -14.54 9.41
N HIS A 228 -9.85 -13.85 10.53
CA HIS A 228 -10.53 -12.59 10.79
C HIS A 228 -9.51 -11.47 10.97
N SER A 229 -9.66 -10.39 10.24
CA SER A 229 -8.90 -9.17 10.42
C SER A 229 -9.84 -7.97 10.56
N PHE A 230 -9.56 -7.11 11.51
CA PHE A 230 -10.29 -5.87 11.74
C PHE A 230 -9.33 -4.71 11.52
N SER A 231 -9.75 -3.73 10.77
CA SER A 231 -9.00 -2.50 10.54
C SER A 231 -9.79 -1.28 11.00
N TYR A 232 -9.06 -0.23 11.35
CA TYR A 232 -9.63 1.06 11.72
C TYR A 232 -8.70 2.17 11.28
N GLY A 233 -9.26 3.35 11.06
CA GLY A 233 -8.50 4.51 10.66
C GLY A 233 -9.16 5.81 11.07
N TYR A 234 -8.32 6.83 11.24
CA TYR A 234 -8.72 8.22 11.34
C TYR A 234 -7.77 9.08 10.55
N SER A 235 -8.29 10.06 9.83
CA SER A 235 -7.51 11.02 9.05
C SER A 235 -8.02 12.45 9.23
N PHE A 236 -7.11 13.37 9.08
CA PHE A 236 -7.36 14.80 8.95
C PHE A 236 -6.66 15.29 7.70
N THR A 237 -7.36 16.07 6.89
CA THR A 237 -6.83 16.66 5.65
C THR A 237 -7.07 18.17 5.64
N ASP A 238 -6.05 18.96 5.36
CA ASP A 238 -6.12 20.39 5.01
C ASP A 238 -5.74 20.51 3.53
N SER A 239 -6.69 20.86 2.68
CA SER A 239 -6.50 21.08 1.24
C SER A 239 -6.63 22.55 0.90
N LYS A 240 -5.80 22.99 -0.03
CA LYS A 240 -5.74 24.36 -0.52
C LYS A 240 -5.62 24.34 -2.03
N ALA A 241 -6.48 25.11 -2.68
CA ALA A 241 -6.32 25.43 -4.08
C ALA A 241 -5.53 26.74 -4.23
N ASN A 242 -4.68 26.79 -5.23
CA ASN A 242 -3.89 27.99 -5.52
C ASN A 242 -4.49 28.70 -6.72
N HIS A 243 -4.67 30.02 -6.61
CA HIS A 243 -5.04 30.85 -7.74
C HIS A 243 -4.05 30.66 -8.90
N ASN A 244 -4.58 30.38 -10.06
CA ASN A 244 -3.86 30.52 -11.31
C ASN A 244 -4.39 31.69 -12.13
N SER A 245 -3.86 31.92 -13.30
CA SER A 245 -4.30 33.01 -14.18
C SER A 245 -5.73 32.83 -14.73
N MET A 246 -6.28 31.62 -14.64
CA MET A 246 -7.58 31.23 -15.18
C MET A 246 -8.67 31.19 -14.11
N ASP A 247 -8.33 30.74 -12.89
CA ASP A 247 -9.27 30.68 -11.78
C ASP A 247 -8.92 31.70 -10.69
N LYS A 248 -9.82 32.66 -10.49
CA LYS A 248 -9.69 33.73 -9.47
C LYS A 248 -10.42 33.40 -8.18
N THR A 249 -11.20 32.34 -8.16
CA THR A 249 -12.02 31.89 -7.04
C THR A 249 -11.49 30.61 -6.38
N ALA A 250 -10.27 30.20 -6.74
CA ALA A 250 -9.63 28.99 -6.24
C ALA A 250 -9.59 28.84 -4.71
N ASP A 251 -9.64 29.95 -3.95
CA ASP A 251 -9.71 29.92 -2.48
C ASP A 251 -11.03 29.30 -1.98
N ASP A 252 -12.07 29.26 -2.81
CA ASP A 252 -13.37 28.68 -2.47
C ASP A 252 -13.27 27.15 -2.33
N ASP A 253 -12.29 26.54 -2.99
CA ASP A 253 -12.00 25.10 -2.93
C ASP A 253 -11.15 24.67 -1.73
N ASN A 254 -10.75 25.61 -0.88
CA ASN A 254 -10.03 25.29 0.35
C ASN A 254 -10.94 24.55 1.33
N ALA A 255 -10.51 23.39 1.80
CA ALA A 255 -11.31 22.57 2.70
C ALA A 255 -10.49 21.92 3.82
N ILE A 256 -11.17 21.64 4.92
CA ILE A 256 -10.69 20.77 5.99
C ILE A 256 -11.62 19.56 6.03
N ALA A 257 -11.05 18.36 6.06
CA ALA A 257 -11.82 17.13 6.17
C ALA A 257 -11.32 16.26 7.33
N HIS A 258 -12.27 15.61 8.00
CA HIS A 258 -12.04 14.59 9.00
C HIS A 258 -12.65 13.29 8.50
N GLY A 259 -11.93 12.18 8.60
CA GLY A 259 -12.42 10.88 8.20
C GLY A 259 -12.18 9.82 9.27
N ALA A 260 -13.12 8.90 9.43
CA ALA A 260 -12.95 7.70 10.23
C ALA A 260 -13.42 6.48 9.46
N SER A 261 -12.76 5.35 9.62
CA SER A 261 -13.09 4.11 8.93
C SER A 261 -12.96 2.89 9.82
N LEU A 262 -13.78 1.88 9.52
CA LEU A 262 -13.73 0.55 10.10
C LEU A 262 -13.78 -0.47 8.97
N GLY A 263 -12.95 -1.50 9.04
CA GLY A 263 -12.92 -2.59 8.08
C GLY A 263 -12.94 -3.95 8.76
N TYR A 264 -13.47 -4.93 8.05
CA TYR A 264 -13.47 -6.31 8.44
C TYR A 264 -13.18 -7.19 7.23
N ASP A 265 -12.15 -8.02 7.33
CA ASP A 265 -11.78 -9.00 6.33
C ASP A 265 -11.95 -10.40 6.88
N TYR A 266 -12.52 -11.28 6.06
CA TYR A 266 -12.73 -12.68 6.40
C TYR A 266 -12.17 -13.59 5.31
N VAL A 267 -11.22 -14.45 5.69
CA VAL A 267 -10.68 -15.50 4.83
C VAL A 267 -11.59 -16.73 4.92
N ILE A 268 -12.43 -16.91 3.89
CA ILE A 268 -13.38 -18.02 3.84
C ILE A 268 -12.63 -19.35 3.64
N ASN A 269 -11.66 -19.34 2.75
CA ASN A 269 -10.72 -20.45 2.51
C ASN A 269 -9.48 -19.92 1.75
N SER A 270 -8.56 -20.79 1.37
CA SER A 270 -7.32 -20.42 0.66
C SER A 270 -7.53 -19.74 -0.70
N LEU A 271 -8.72 -19.80 -1.27
CA LEU A 271 -9.06 -19.22 -2.57
C LEU A 271 -10.00 -18.02 -2.47
N ILE A 272 -10.73 -17.86 -1.38
CA ILE A 272 -11.82 -16.87 -1.28
C ILE A 272 -11.66 -16.07 0.00
N SER A 273 -11.67 -14.75 -0.13
CA SER A 273 -11.81 -13.82 0.98
C SER A 273 -12.91 -12.80 0.70
N SER A 274 -13.48 -12.25 1.77
CA SER A 274 -14.46 -11.18 1.72
C SER A 274 -14.01 -10.01 2.56
N SER A 275 -14.44 -8.80 2.19
CA SER A 275 -14.18 -7.58 2.93
C SER A 275 -15.46 -6.76 3.08
N ILE A 276 -15.58 -6.07 4.21
CA ILE A 276 -16.61 -5.07 4.47
C ILE A 276 -15.89 -3.84 5.01
N ALA A 277 -16.25 -2.65 4.53
CA ALA A 277 -15.75 -1.43 5.12
C ALA A 277 -16.89 -0.41 5.32
N LEU A 278 -16.74 0.38 6.38
CA LEU A 278 -17.59 1.51 6.75
C LEU A 278 -16.71 2.74 6.85
N GLY A 279 -17.17 3.86 6.32
CA GLY A 279 -16.50 5.14 6.38
C GLY A 279 -17.47 6.24 6.80
N VAL A 280 -16.95 7.26 7.44
CA VAL A 280 -17.62 8.54 7.67
C VAL A 280 -16.61 9.65 7.50
N SER A 281 -17.00 10.69 6.79
CA SER A 281 -16.18 11.90 6.68
C SER A 281 -17.04 13.15 6.83
N ASP A 282 -16.42 14.18 7.36
CA ASP A 282 -16.97 15.53 7.51
C ASP A 282 -16.01 16.50 6.84
N THR A 283 -16.49 17.22 5.84
CA THR A 283 -15.76 18.24 5.09
C THR A 283 -16.33 19.63 5.39
N ASP A 284 -15.46 20.55 5.73
CA ASP A 284 -15.73 21.96 5.97
C ASP A 284 -14.98 22.77 4.91
N ALA A 285 -15.71 23.29 3.92
CA ALA A 285 -15.17 24.18 2.91
C ALA A 285 -15.03 25.59 3.48
N LYS A 286 -13.83 26.16 3.38
CA LYS A 286 -13.49 27.42 4.07
C LYS A 286 -14.18 28.66 3.50
N ALA A 287 -14.47 28.68 2.22
CA ALA A 287 -15.05 29.83 1.54
C ALA A 287 -16.40 29.53 0.88
N ASP A 288 -16.54 28.39 0.21
CA ASP A 288 -17.81 27.99 -0.39
C ASP A 288 -18.61 27.05 0.51
N ALA A 289 -19.69 27.61 1.02
CA ALA A 289 -20.63 26.90 1.86
C ALA A 289 -21.36 25.73 1.16
N GLY A 290 -21.41 25.72 -0.16
CA GLY A 290 -22.08 24.67 -0.94
C GLY A 290 -21.34 23.33 -0.89
N ASN A 291 -20.03 23.32 -0.57
CA ASN A 291 -19.20 22.13 -0.52
C ASN A 291 -19.03 21.52 0.89
N ASP A 292 -19.64 22.12 1.94
CA ASP A 292 -19.68 21.52 3.26
C ASP A 292 -20.55 20.27 3.24
N ALA A 293 -20.01 19.11 3.61
CA ALA A 293 -20.72 17.84 3.49
C ALA A 293 -20.32 16.81 4.54
N GLU A 294 -21.26 15.95 4.89
CA GLU A 294 -21.03 14.70 5.62
C GLU A 294 -21.24 13.53 4.66
N THR A 295 -20.27 12.62 4.61
CA THR A 295 -20.34 11.43 3.74
C THR A 295 -20.28 10.16 4.58
N TYR A 296 -21.12 9.20 4.24
CA TYR A 296 -21.18 7.87 4.82
C TYR A 296 -20.94 6.85 3.72
N ASP A 297 -19.95 6.01 3.92
CA ASP A 297 -19.54 4.99 2.95
C ASP A 297 -19.77 3.59 3.50
N PHE A 298 -20.23 2.71 2.64
CA PHE A 298 -20.29 1.28 2.88
C PHE A 298 -19.73 0.55 1.66
N SER A 299 -18.87 -0.43 1.87
CA SER A 299 -18.42 -1.29 0.78
C SER A 299 -18.37 -2.77 1.18
N PHE A 300 -18.58 -3.60 0.18
CA PHE A 300 -18.45 -5.05 0.27
C PHE A 300 -17.60 -5.55 -0.89
N GLY A 301 -16.68 -6.49 -0.62
CA GLY A 301 -15.79 -7.08 -1.60
C GLY A 301 -15.68 -8.60 -1.47
N LEU A 302 -15.47 -9.26 -2.61
CA LEU A 302 -15.10 -10.67 -2.71
C LEU A 302 -13.87 -10.80 -3.59
N ASN A 303 -12.87 -11.53 -3.09
CA ASN A 303 -11.66 -11.83 -3.83
C ASN A 303 -11.52 -13.34 -4.02
N PHE A 304 -11.19 -13.74 -5.24
CA PHE A 304 -10.97 -15.12 -5.64
C PHE A 304 -9.53 -15.27 -6.15
N ALA A 305 -8.67 -15.86 -5.33
CA ALA A 305 -7.25 -16.06 -5.60
C ALA A 305 -7.01 -17.39 -6.32
N PHE A 306 -7.36 -17.46 -7.61
CA PHE A 306 -7.08 -18.64 -8.40
C PHE A 306 -5.58 -18.76 -8.72
N PRO A 307 -5.06 -19.99 -8.97
CA PRO A 307 -3.66 -20.18 -9.37
C PRO A 307 -3.24 -19.41 -10.63
N TRP A 308 -4.22 -19.02 -11.46
CA TRP A 308 -4.00 -18.39 -12.76
C TRP A 308 -4.34 -16.89 -12.79
N ALA A 309 -5.12 -16.36 -11.84
CA ALA A 309 -5.44 -14.93 -11.71
C ALA A 309 -6.10 -14.64 -10.37
N LEU A 310 -6.00 -13.37 -9.93
CA LEU A 310 -6.84 -12.81 -8.89
C LEU A 310 -8.06 -12.17 -9.55
N ILE A 311 -9.27 -12.53 -9.10
CA ILE A 311 -10.53 -11.93 -9.52
C ILE A 311 -11.11 -11.21 -8.32
N SER A 312 -11.50 -9.94 -8.48
CA SER A 312 -12.16 -9.17 -7.44
C SER A 312 -13.49 -8.64 -7.93
N VAL A 313 -14.49 -8.70 -7.06
CA VAL A 313 -15.83 -8.13 -7.29
C VAL A 313 -16.15 -7.28 -6.08
N SER A 314 -16.57 -6.05 -6.27
CA SER A 314 -16.95 -5.18 -5.17
C SER A 314 -18.17 -4.32 -5.50
N SER A 315 -18.86 -3.93 -4.44
CA SER A 315 -19.92 -2.92 -4.47
C SER A 315 -19.62 -1.89 -3.40
N ALA A 316 -19.74 -0.61 -3.74
CA ALA A 316 -19.60 0.49 -2.80
C ALA A 316 -20.82 1.40 -2.90
N HIS A 317 -21.25 1.90 -1.75
CA HIS A 317 -22.38 2.79 -1.59
C HIS A 317 -21.91 4.00 -0.83
N SER A 318 -22.17 5.19 -1.33
CA SER A 318 -21.84 6.45 -0.69
C SER A 318 -23.08 7.32 -0.58
N PHE A 319 -23.25 7.90 0.59
CA PHE A 319 -24.34 8.81 0.89
C PHE A 319 -23.75 10.12 1.39
N THR A 320 -24.00 11.23 0.68
CA THR A 320 -23.45 12.55 0.98
C THR A 320 -24.57 13.55 1.23
N ASP A 321 -24.60 14.11 2.43
CA ASP A 321 -25.47 15.18 2.84
C ASP A 321 -24.69 16.49 2.91
N TYR A 322 -25.09 17.45 2.09
CA TYR A 322 -24.52 18.79 2.12
C TYR A 322 -25.17 19.62 3.23
N LYS A 323 -24.39 20.49 3.86
CA LYS A 323 -24.86 21.27 5.02
C LYS A 323 -25.55 22.57 4.63
N ARG A 324 -25.30 23.05 3.43
CA ARG A 324 -25.80 24.35 2.93
C ARG A 324 -26.35 24.23 1.52
N GLN A 325 -27.11 25.25 1.12
CA GLN A 325 -27.68 25.32 -0.22
C GLN A 325 -26.60 25.61 -1.25
N ASP A 326 -26.68 24.92 -2.37
CA ASP A 326 -25.87 25.22 -3.53
C ASP A 326 -26.40 26.48 -4.21
N THR A 327 -25.62 27.57 -4.19
CA THR A 327 -25.98 28.85 -4.74
C THR A 327 -25.74 28.95 -6.25
N SER A 328 -25.01 27.99 -6.83
CA SER A 328 -24.73 27.92 -8.26
C SER A 328 -25.93 27.44 -9.07
N ILE A 329 -26.83 26.68 -8.45
CA ILE A 329 -28.06 26.20 -9.03
C ILE A 329 -29.24 26.84 -8.31
N ASP A 330 -30.42 27.03 -8.97
CA ASP A 330 -31.62 27.62 -8.37
C ASP A 330 -32.00 26.88 -7.06
N SER A 331 -31.51 27.39 -5.94
CA SER A 331 -31.37 26.59 -4.76
C SER A 331 -32.04 27.15 -3.53
N ASN A 332 -33.25 26.74 -3.34
CA ASN A 332 -33.81 26.59 -2.00
C ASN A 332 -33.62 25.13 -1.48
N ILE A 333 -32.81 24.32 -2.14
CA ILE A 333 -32.65 22.90 -1.86
C ILE A 333 -31.23 22.66 -1.32
N ILE A 334 -31.12 21.99 -0.19
CA ILE A 334 -29.86 21.45 0.28
C ILE A 334 -29.62 20.14 -0.48
N ARG A 335 -28.47 19.99 -1.10
CA ARG A 335 -28.11 18.83 -1.90
C ARG A 335 -27.92 17.58 -1.04
N SER A 336 -28.36 16.45 -1.55
CA SER A 336 -28.10 15.13 -0.97
C SER A 336 -27.93 14.15 -2.11
N ASP A 337 -26.81 13.44 -2.11
CA ASP A 337 -26.42 12.52 -3.15
C ASP A 337 -26.31 11.10 -2.62
N TYR A 338 -26.65 10.15 -3.47
CA TYR A 338 -26.42 8.72 -3.27
C TYR A 338 -25.68 8.16 -4.47
N SER A 339 -24.59 7.44 -4.23
CA SER A 339 -23.80 6.82 -5.29
C SER A 339 -23.64 5.32 -5.05
N ASP A 340 -23.93 4.56 -6.08
CA ASP A 340 -23.66 3.12 -6.19
C ASP A 340 -22.52 2.91 -7.15
N THR A 341 -21.52 2.11 -6.74
CA THR A 341 -20.43 1.68 -7.60
C THR A 341 -20.35 0.16 -7.57
N PHE A 342 -20.37 -0.44 -8.74
CA PHE A 342 -20.05 -1.85 -8.93
C PHE A 342 -18.73 -1.97 -9.66
N SER A 343 -17.81 -2.77 -9.14
CA SER A 343 -16.51 -2.99 -9.77
C SER A 343 -16.20 -4.48 -9.91
N PHE A 344 -15.61 -4.83 -11.04
CA PHE A 344 -15.08 -6.15 -11.34
C PHE A 344 -13.67 -6.01 -11.87
N SER A 345 -12.73 -6.84 -11.39
CA SER A 345 -11.36 -6.82 -11.90
C SER A 345 -10.74 -8.21 -12.00
N ILE A 346 -9.82 -8.35 -12.96
CA ILE A 346 -8.96 -9.52 -13.13
C ILE A 346 -7.52 -9.03 -13.16
N THR A 347 -6.70 -9.56 -12.27
CA THR A 347 -5.26 -9.27 -12.22
C THR A 347 -4.47 -10.55 -12.43
N LYS A 348 -3.48 -10.51 -13.33
CA LYS A 348 -2.64 -11.65 -13.66
C LYS A 348 -1.17 -11.27 -13.73
N ALA A 349 -0.31 -12.07 -13.10
CA ALA A 349 1.13 -11.96 -13.27
C ALA A 349 1.55 -12.43 -14.68
N VAL A 350 2.34 -11.62 -15.37
CA VAL A 350 2.85 -11.93 -16.72
C VAL A 350 3.76 -13.16 -16.68
N GLY A 351 4.55 -13.29 -15.62
CA GLY A 351 5.44 -14.41 -15.40
C GLY A 351 4.78 -15.79 -15.35
N ASP A 352 3.46 -15.84 -15.06
CA ASP A 352 2.70 -17.09 -15.09
C ASP A 352 2.48 -17.62 -16.50
N VAL A 353 2.46 -16.73 -17.49
CA VAL A 353 2.25 -17.08 -18.92
C VAL A 353 3.57 -17.06 -19.68
N PHE A 354 4.41 -16.06 -19.38
CA PHE A 354 5.67 -15.81 -20.04
C PHE A 354 6.82 -15.69 -19.01
N PRO A 355 7.29 -16.80 -18.42
CA PRO A 355 8.32 -16.77 -17.37
C PRO A 355 9.64 -16.11 -17.82
N PHE A 356 9.91 -16.10 -19.12
CA PHE A 356 11.12 -15.48 -19.69
C PHE A 356 11.06 -13.95 -19.72
N LEU A 357 9.84 -13.35 -19.73
CA LEU A 357 9.64 -11.90 -19.68
C LEU A 357 9.59 -11.36 -18.25
N ASP A 358 9.10 -12.18 -17.31
CA ASP A 358 8.92 -11.81 -15.91
C ASP A 358 9.21 -13.00 -15.00
N PRO A 359 10.51 -13.37 -14.86
CA PRO A 359 10.89 -14.53 -14.02
C PRO A 359 10.58 -14.31 -12.54
N ASN A 360 10.51 -13.06 -12.08
CA ASN A 360 10.23 -12.69 -10.70
C ASN A 360 8.73 -12.50 -10.41
N ARG A 361 7.86 -12.64 -11.41
CA ARG A 361 6.40 -12.46 -11.29
C ARG A 361 6.00 -11.11 -10.67
N ASN A 362 6.70 -10.06 -11.03
CA ASN A 362 6.48 -8.71 -10.52
C ASN A 362 5.89 -7.74 -11.56
N LEU A 363 5.55 -8.24 -12.74
CA LEU A 363 4.83 -7.55 -13.79
C LEU A 363 3.40 -8.09 -13.87
N PHE A 364 2.41 -7.20 -13.75
CA PHE A 364 1.00 -7.56 -13.70
C PHE A 364 0.23 -6.87 -14.83
N ILE A 365 -0.75 -7.59 -15.36
CA ILE A 365 -1.80 -7.04 -16.21
C ILE A 365 -3.08 -7.00 -15.40
N ASN A 366 -3.77 -5.87 -15.45
CA ASN A 366 -5.07 -5.66 -14.85
C ASN A 366 -6.10 -5.31 -15.92
N LEU A 367 -7.27 -5.93 -15.82
CA LEU A 367 -8.47 -5.58 -16.56
C LEU A 367 -9.55 -5.28 -15.54
N SER A 368 -10.20 -4.12 -15.63
CA SER A 368 -11.33 -3.82 -14.75
C SER A 368 -12.48 -3.16 -15.50
N TYR A 369 -13.66 -3.40 -14.98
CA TYR A 369 -14.92 -2.76 -15.35
C TYR A 369 -15.50 -2.11 -14.11
N GLU A 370 -16.02 -0.90 -14.28
CA GLU A 370 -16.70 -0.17 -13.24
C GLU A 370 -17.97 0.46 -13.78
N ASP A 371 -19.04 0.36 -13.00
CA ASP A 371 -20.35 0.97 -13.25
C ASP A 371 -20.70 1.85 -12.04
N VAL A 372 -20.86 3.14 -12.28
CA VAL A 372 -21.18 4.15 -11.26
C VAL A 372 -22.53 4.74 -11.58
N LYS A 373 -23.41 4.77 -10.59
CA LYS A 373 -24.69 5.44 -10.66
C LYS A 373 -24.80 6.42 -9.48
N SER A 374 -24.93 7.69 -9.80
CA SER A 374 -25.13 8.76 -8.83
C SER A 374 -26.52 9.35 -8.98
N GLU A 375 -27.27 9.38 -7.90
CA GLU A 375 -28.60 9.97 -7.78
C GLU A 375 -28.55 11.15 -6.82
N SER A 376 -29.13 12.29 -7.19
CA SER A 376 -29.18 13.50 -6.38
C SER A 376 -30.61 14.02 -6.27
N ASN A 377 -30.91 14.70 -5.17
CA ASN A 377 -32.13 15.47 -5.07
C ASN A 377 -32.13 16.76 -5.97
N ILE A 378 -30.97 17.07 -6.57
CA ILE A 378 -30.79 18.08 -7.61
C ILE A 378 -30.37 17.39 -8.89
N LEU A 379 -31.26 17.29 -9.88
CA LEU A 379 -31.07 16.48 -11.08
C LEU A 379 -29.82 16.81 -11.92
N ASN A 380 -29.20 17.95 -11.71
CA ASN A 380 -27.98 18.34 -12.40
C ASN A 380 -26.78 17.49 -11.97
N TYR A 381 -26.86 16.83 -10.82
CA TYR A 381 -25.85 15.96 -10.24
C TYR A 381 -26.15 14.47 -10.40
N ASP A 382 -27.30 14.13 -11.05
CA ASP A 382 -27.58 12.74 -11.43
C ASP A 382 -26.68 12.35 -12.60
N TYR A 383 -25.90 11.29 -12.45
CA TYR A 383 -25.15 10.74 -13.57
C TYR A 383 -24.97 9.23 -13.47
N ASP A 384 -24.73 8.63 -14.61
CA ASP A 384 -24.28 7.25 -14.75
C ASP A 384 -22.98 7.23 -15.58
N SER A 385 -22.05 6.38 -15.19
CA SER A 385 -20.78 6.20 -15.87
C SER A 385 -20.37 4.75 -15.88
N GLU A 386 -20.06 4.23 -17.04
CA GLU A 386 -19.43 2.93 -17.21
C GLU A 386 -18.00 3.13 -17.70
N SER A 387 -17.07 2.43 -17.10
CA SER A 387 -15.68 2.48 -17.51
C SER A 387 -15.06 1.10 -17.66
N PHE A 388 -14.12 0.99 -18.56
CA PHE A 388 -13.28 -0.18 -18.76
C PHE A 388 -11.81 0.23 -18.70
N THR A 389 -11.03 -0.45 -17.87
CA THR A 389 -9.61 -0.16 -17.69
C THR A 389 -8.75 -1.34 -18.14
N PHE A 390 -7.71 -1.04 -18.89
CA PHE A 390 -6.57 -1.91 -19.11
C PHE A 390 -5.35 -1.28 -18.45
N GLY A 391 -4.68 -2.03 -17.58
CA GLY A 391 -3.50 -1.57 -16.86
C GLY A 391 -2.35 -2.57 -16.89
N ILE A 392 -1.14 -2.05 -16.82
CA ILE A 392 0.09 -2.81 -16.63
C ILE A 392 0.83 -2.18 -15.46
N SER A 393 1.25 -2.98 -14.49
CA SER A 393 2.03 -2.49 -13.35
C SER A 393 3.21 -3.41 -13.04
N LYS A 394 4.29 -2.81 -12.53
CA LYS A 394 5.48 -3.53 -12.11
C LYS A 394 5.94 -3.00 -10.76
N SER A 395 6.24 -3.93 -9.84
CA SER A 395 6.88 -3.63 -8.56
C SER A 395 8.22 -4.35 -8.49
N ALA A 396 9.27 -3.66 -8.10
CA ALA A 396 10.61 -4.21 -8.00
C ALA A 396 11.28 -3.78 -6.71
N LYS A 397 11.83 -4.73 -5.95
CA LYS A 397 12.79 -4.43 -4.89
C LYS A 397 14.12 -4.09 -5.54
N LEU A 398 14.79 -3.03 -5.06
CA LEU A 398 16.04 -2.50 -5.64
C LEU A 398 17.29 -2.95 -4.86
N ASN A 399 17.12 -3.57 -3.68
CA ASN A 399 18.19 -4.10 -2.82
C ASN A 399 17.74 -5.32 -2.04
#